data_301be9e6b4f51374eb45e3fd7aa2c1cb
#
_entry.id   301be9e6b4f51374eb45e3fd7aa2c1cb
#
_cell.length_a   1.000
_cell.length_b   1.000
_cell.length_c   1.000
_cell.angle_alpha   90.00
_cell.angle_beta   90.00
_cell.angle_gamma   90.00
#
_symmetry.space_group_name_H-M   'P 1'
#
loop_
_entity.id
_entity.type
_entity.pdbx_description
1 polymer ?
#
loop_
_entity_poly.entity_id
_entity_poly.type
_entity_poly.pdbx_seq_one_letter_code
_entity_poly.pdbx_strand_id
1 'polypeptide(L)'
;MSNLLFLLLQATALTAEEIQQKRDSIQQGAKMMVEYAKNDPQGFWHSVGETMLQFGLKVLAALAIFVIGWWLIGLVKKALSRMFIRRKVEPTLASFVGSFVTISLTILVVIISISTLGVNTTSLAALLAAGGMAVGMALSGTVQNFAGGIMLLAFKPFKAGDFIEAQGQSGKVIEVNITSTKLLTTDNRVVILPNGALSNGTINNITGRPLRRVEWEVSVSYGVDAAACKKAILEIVNSDKQVLPASTNMAKLYKQLNISKYQLSTVNYKMDAIPAPFVALKSLNANDITFVVRAWVQASDYWDVFFRLQERFYTELPPQGFTFAYPHVDVTMLTPSSNEPNLGD
;
A
#
# COMPACT_ATOMS: atom_id res chain seq x y z
N MET A 1 13.53 14.54 -25.69
CA MET A 1 13.28 15.93 -25.26
C MET A 1 13.27 16.93 -26.43
N SER A 2 14.13 16.79 -27.43
CA SER A 2 14.20 17.69 -28.61
C SER A 2 12.90 17.71 -29.45
N ASN A 3 12.26 16.59 -29.68
CA ASN A 3 11.03 16.51 -30.50
C ASN A 3 9.78 17.14 -29.82
N LEU A 4 9.72 17.16 -28.47
CA LEU A 4 8.60 17.77 -27.76
C LEU A 4 8.69 19.31 -27.80
N LEU A 5 9.92 19.83 -27.72
CA LEU A 5 10.18 21.27 -27.84
C LEU A 5 9.88 21.78 -29.25
N PHE A 6 10.19 20.99 -30.25
CA PHE A 6 9.92 21.30 -31.67
C PHE A 6 8.41 21.30 -31.96
N LEU A 7 7.65 20.34 -31.42
CA LEU A 7 6.18 20.29 -31.53
C LEU A 7 5.49 21.45 -30.78
N LEU A 8 6.02 21.85 -29.63
CA LEU A 8 5.51 23.04 -28.88
C LEU A 8 5.81 24.34 -29.61
N LEU A 9 6.96 24.48 -30.24
CA LEU A 9 7.32 25.62 -31.06
C LEU A 9 6.49 25.69 -32.37
N GLN A 10 6.14 24.55 -32.97
CA GLN A 10 5.23 24.52 -34.11
C GLN A 10 3.78 24.87 -33.75
N ALA A 11 3.33 24.50 -32.55
CA ALA A 11 1.96 24.80 -32.08
C ALA A 11 1.75 26.28 -31.72
N THR A 12 2.81 27.06 -31.55
CA THR A 12 2.74 28.49 -31.15
C THR A 12 3.11 29.47 -32.26
N ALA A 13 3.71 28.99 -33.35
CA ALA A 13 4.03 29.85 -34.50
C ALA A 13 2.81 29.87 -35.44
N LEU A 14 2.06 30.97 -35.43
CA LEU A 14 1.10 31.27 -36.49
C LEU A 14 1.81 31.13 -37.83
N THR A 15 1.29 30.37 -38.76
CA THR A 15 1.84 30.25 -40.10
C THR A 15 1.79 31.63 -40.79
N ALA A 16 2.71 31.90 -41.72
CA ALA A 16 2.71 33.12 -42.46
C ALA A 16 1.37 33.42 -43.13
N GLU A 17 0.65 32.36 -43.53
CA GLU A 17 -0.69 32.43 -44.12
C GLU A 17 -1.74 32.86 -43.09
N GLU A 18 -1.73 32.36 -41.86
CA GLU A 18 -2.64 32.80 -40.78
C GLU A 18 -2.41 34.25 -40.37
N ILE A 19 -1.17 34.70 -40.39
CA ILE A 19 -0.83 36.12 -40.14
C ILE A 19 -1.35 36.98 -41.24
N GLN A 20 -1.19 36.55 -42.49
CA GLN A 20 -1.68 37.29 -43.67
C GLN A 20 -3.21 37.35 -43.65
N GLN A 21 -3.89 36.23 -43.45
CA GLN A 21 -5.34 36.15 -43.37
C GLN A 21 -5.91 37.06 -42.25
N LYS A 22 -5.22 37.09 -41.10
CA LYS A 22 -5.58 37.98 -39.98
C LYS A 22 -5.37 39.44 -40.29
N ARG A 23 -4.30 39.80 -41.04
CA ARG A 23 -4.07 41.15 -41.55
C ARG A 23 -5.15 41.56 -42.52
N ASP A 24 -5.49 40.71 -43.48
CA ASP A 24 -6.51 41.00 -44.50
C ASP A 24 -7.89 41.19 -43.85
N SER A 25 -8.25 40.35 -42.87
CA SER A 25 -9.50 40.51 -42.10
C SER A 25 -9.55 41.83 -41.29
N ILE A 26 -8.42 42.24 -40.70
CA ILE A 26 -8.33 43.51 -39.98
C ILE A 26 -8.47 44.69 -40.95
N GLN A 27 -7.83 44.64 -42.13
CA GLN A 27 -7.94 45.71 -43.15
C GLN A 27 -9.36 45.81 -43.74
N GLN A 28 -10.03 44.65 -43.97
CA GLN A 28 -11.41 44.63 -44.42
C GLN A 28 -12.34 45.23 -43.34
N GLY A 29 -12.16 44.80 -42.07
CA GLY A 29 -12.93 45.33 -40.96
C GLY A 29 -12.75 46.84 -40.79
N ALA A 30 -11.50 47.36 -40.93
CA ALA A 30 -11.22 48.78 -40.89
C ALA A 30 -11.90 49.55 -42.06
N LYS A 31 -11.88 48.99 -43.27
CA LYS A 31 -12.55 49.62 -44.43
C LYS A 31 -14.07 49.66 -44.23
N MET A 32 -14.67 48.56 -43.76
CA MET A 32 -16.12 48.50 -43.46
C MET A 32 -16.52 49.49 -42.36
N MET A 33 -15.70 49.63 -41.30
CA MET A 33 -15.95 50.64 -40.25
C MET A 33 -15.91 52.07 -40.79
N VAL A 34 -14.94 52.40 -41.66
CA VAL A 34 -14.85 53.72 -42.29
C VAL A 34 -16.03 54.01 -43.21
N GLU A 35 -16.49 53.00 -43.95
CA GLU A 35 -17.65 53.09 -44.85
C GLU A 35 -18.95 53.24 -44.03
N TYR A 36 -19.13 52.47 -42.95
CA TYR A 36 -20.23 52.61 -42.04
C TYR A 36 -20.28 54.01 -41.38
N ALA A 37 -19.14 54.52 -40.93
CA ALA A 37 -19.04 55.88 -40.35
C ALA A 37 -19.37 57.01 -41.34
N LYS A 38 -19.14 56.79 -42.66
CA LYS A 38 -19.53 57.75 -43.71
C LYS A 38 -21.01 57.68 -44.07
N ASN A 39 -21.58 56.50 -44.11
CA ASN A 39 -22.97 56.29 -44.58
C ASN A 39 -23.99 56.55 -43.48
N ASP A 40 -23.72 56.22 -42.22
CA ASP A 40 -24.56 56.50 -41.06
C ASP A 40 -23.71 56.96 -39.84
N PRO A 41 -23.34 58.23 -39.75
CA PRO A 41 -22.54 58.76 -38.65
C PRO A 41 -23.21 58.60 -37.26
N GLN A 42 -24.55 58.72 -37.19
CA GLN A 42 -25.23 58.64 -35.91
C GLN A 42 -25.28 57.17 -35.39
N GLY A 43 -25.60 56.24 -36.27
CA GLY A 43 -25.58 54.80 -35.96
C GLY A 43 -24.17 54.33 -35.59
N PHE A 44 -23.12 54.85 -36.25
CA PHE A 44 -21.73 54.54 -35.93
C PHE A 44 -21.35 54.99 -34.50
N TRP A 45 -21.64 56.25 -34.14
CA TRP A 45 -21.33 56.73 -32.78
C TRP A 45 -22.14 56.03 -31.71
N HIS A 46 -23.37 55.61 -32.00
CA HIS A 46 -24.17 54.81 -31.08
C HIS A 46 -23.59 53.40 -30.87
N SER A 47 -23.20 52.73 -31.93
CA SER A 47 -22.56 51.41 -31.85
C SER A 47 -21.19 51.42 -31.17
N VAL A 48 -20.39 52.47 -31.40
CA VAL A 48 -19.12 52.70 -30.70
C VAL A 48 -19.39 52.92 -29.20
N GLY A 49 -20.38 53.73 -28.86
CA GLY A 49 -20.80 53.99 -27.48
C GLY A 49 -21.24 52.72 -26.74
N GLU A 50 -22.08 51.91 -27.38
CA GLU A 50 -22.52 50.61 -26.81
C GLU A 50 -21.34 49.65 -26.63
N THR A 51 -20.43 49.55 -27.60
CA THR A 51 -19.22 48.70 -27.52
C THR A 51 -18.30 49.16 -26.39
N MET A 52 -18.08 50.46 -26.26
CA MET A 52 -17.30 51.02 -25.16
C MET A 52 -17.94 50.77 -23.80
N LEU A 53 -19.29 50.94 -23.71
CA LEU A 53 -20.03 50.66 -22.47
C LEU A 53 -19.88 49.18 -22.08
N GLN A 54 -20.10 48.26 -23.03
CA GLN A 54 -19.94 46.81 -22.79
C GLN A 54 -18.50 46.43 -22.39
N PHE A 55 -17.48 47.03 -23.05
CA PHE A 55 -16.09 46.80 -22.66
C PHE A 55 -15.80 47.37 -21.27
N GLY A 56 -16.31 48.57 -20.96
CA GLY A 56 -16.18 49.17 -19.63
C GLY A 56 -16.81 48.30 -18.54
N LEU A 57 -18.00 47.74 -18.81
CA LEU A 57 -18.65 46.80 -17.89
C LEU A 57 -17.85 45.48 -17.69
N LYS A 58 -17.23 44.95 -18.75
CA LYS A 58 -16.33 43.78 -18.66
C LYS A 58 -15.09 44.10 -17.82
N VAL A 59 -14.50 45.26 -17.99
CA VAL A 59 -13.34 45.71 -17.20
C VAL A 59 -13.71 45.89 -15.72
N LEU A 60 -14.86 46.49 -15.43
CA LEU A 60 -15.37 46.61 -14.06
C LEU A 60 -15.66 45.24 -13.44
N ALA A 61 -16.25 44.31 -14.19
CA ALA A 61 -16.52 42.96 -13.73
C ALA A 61 -15.21 42.19 -13.46
N ALA A 62 -14.23 42.28 -14.35
CA ALA A 62 -12.90 41.66 -14.17
C ALA A 62 -12.19 42.20 -12.94
N LEU A 63 -12.24 43.53 -12.73
CA LEU A 63 -11.65 44.19 -11.56
C LEU A 63 -12.37 43.74 -10.28
N ALA A 64 -13.68 43.68 -10.28
CA ALA A 64 -14.46 43.19 -9.15
C ALA A 64 -14.12 41.75 -8.81
N ILE A 65 -14.03 40.86 -9.80
CA ILE A 65 -13.61 39.46 -9.63
C ILE A 65 -12.21 39.37 -9.04
N PHE A 66 -11.27 40.19 -9.54
CA PHE A 66 -9.90 40.22 -9.03
C PHE A 66 -9.84 40.67 -7.57
N VAL A 67 -10.54 41.77 -7.23
CA VAL A 67 -10.55 42.31 -5.86
C VAL A 67 -11.22 41.36 -4.89
N ILE A 68 -12.37 40.76 -5.27
CA ILE A 68 -13.07 39.78 -4.45
C ILE A 68 -12.20 38.54 -4.30
N GLY A 69 -11.61 38.03 -5.37
CA GLY A 69 -10.69 36.89 -5.35
C GLY A 69 -9.49 37.13 -4.44
N TRP A 70 -8.87 38.29 -4.52
CA TRP A 70 -7.76 38.68 -3.65
C TRP A 70 -8.15 38.73 -2.18
N TRP A 71 -9.33 39.25 -1.87
CA TRP A 71 -9.88 39.28 -0.52
C TRP A 71 -10.14 37.85 -0.01
N LEU A 72 -10.75 36.96 -0.83
CA LEU A 72 -10.97 35.57 -0.51
C LEU A 72 -9.66 34.81 -0.25
N ILE A 73 -8.61 35.06 -1.08
CA ILE A 73 -7.27 34.48 -0.85
C ILE A 73 -6.74 34.91 0.51
N GLY A 74 -6.93 36.19 0.89
CA GLY A 74 -6.56 36.68 2.20
C GLY A 74 -7.27 35.98 3.35
N LEU A 75 -8.57 35.67 3.20
CA LEU A 75 -9.33 34.89 4.18
C LEU A 75 -8.80 33.46 4.29
N VAL A 76 -8.58 32.79 3.16
CA VAL A 76 -8.01 31.44 3.12
C VAL A 76 -6.64 31.41 3.81
N LYS A 77 -5.75 32.35 3.48
CA LYS A 77 -4.43 32.47 4.11
C LYS A 77 -4.51 32.64 5.62
N LYS A 78 -5.41 33.49 6.10
CA LYS A 78 -5.64 33.68 7.54
C LYS A 78 -6.20 32.42 8.20
N ALA A 79 -7.13 31.74 7.55
CA ALA A 79 -7.71 30.49 8.06
C ALA A 79 -6.66 29.38 8.17
N LEU A 80 -5.85 29.18 7.12
CA LEU A 80 -4.74 28.21 7.11
C LEU A 80 -3.73 28.53 8.23
N SER A 81 -3.29 29.78 8.34
CA SER A 81 -2.32 30.21 9.36
C SER A 81 -2.84 29.91 10.78
N ARG A 82 -4.11 30.25 11.07
CA ARG A 82 -4.72 29.96 12.37
C ARG A 82 -4.78 28.44 12.63
N MET A 83 -5.12 27.64 11.63
CA MET A 83 -5.16 26.17 11.72
C MET A 83 -3.76 25.61 12.02
N PHE A 84 -2.74 26.05 11.30
CA PHE A 84 -1.36 25.60 11.49
C PHE A 84 -0.82 25.93 12.88
N ILE A 85 -1.08 27.15 13.38
CA ILE A 85 -0.70 27.55 14.74
C ILE A 85 -1.41 26.66 15.79
N ARG A 86 -2.72 26.45 15.65
CA ARG A 86 -3.49 25.59 16.59
C ARG A 86 -3.02 24.14 16.61
N ARG A 87 -2.62 23.62 15.45
CA ARG A 87 -2.15 22.24 15.27
C ARG A 87 -0.66 22.09 15.53
N LYS A 88 0.06 23.16 15.86
CA LYS A 88 1.51 23.15 16.09
C LYS A 88 2.27 22.55 14.91
N VAL A 89 1.83 22.86 13.67
CA VAL A 89 2.48 22.40 12.46
C VAL A 89 3.86 23.04 12.37
N GLU A 90 4.84 22.27 11.92
CA GLU A 90 6.22 22.73 11.75
C GLU A 90 6.23 23.98 10.82
N PRO A 91 6.96 25.08 11.21
CA PRO A 91 6.91 26.36 10.52
C PRO A 91 7.27 26.30 9.03
N THR A 92 8.25 25.47 8.67
CA THR A 92 8.70 25.31 7.28
C THR A 92 7.59 24.71 6.41
N LEU A 93 6.93 23.65 6.92
CA LEU A 93 5.79 23.01 6.25
C LEU A 93 4.60 23.96 6.13
N ALA A 94 4.29 24.70 7.19
CA ALA A 94 3.21 25.68 7.18
C ALA A 94 3.43 26.79 6.15
N SER A 95 4.68 27.29 6.04
CA SER A 95 5.07 28.28 5.05
C SER A 95 4.98 27.75 3.62
N PHE A 96 5.47 26.54 3.40
CA PHE A 96 5.42 25.89 2.08
C PHE A 96 3.98 25.69 1.59
N VAL A 97 3.13 25.05 2.42
CA VAL A 97 1.72 24.79 2.07
C VAL A 97 0.95 26.10 1.91
N GLY A 98 1.19 27.09 2.79
CA GLY A 98 0.58 28.41 2.69
C GLY A 98 0.94 29.13 1.39
N SER A 99 2.21 29.09 0.99
CA SER A 99 2.68 29.68 -0.27
C SER A 99 2.11 28.96 -1.48
N PHE A 100 2.14 27.63 -1.48
CA PHE A 100 1.61 26.81 -2.57
C PHE A 100 0.12 27.10 -2.83
N VAL A 101 -0.71 27.08 -1.77
CA VAL A 101 -2.14 27.40 -1.87
C VAL A 101 -2.37 28.83 -2.35
N THR A 102 -1.64 29.79 -1.80
CA THR A 102 -1.78 31.21 -2.19
C THR A 102 -1.42 31.43 -3.65
N ILE A 103 -0.29 30.87 -4.14
CA ILE A 103 0.13 30.99 -5.53
C ILE A 103 -0.90 30.33 -6.46
N SER A 104 -1.35 29.11 -6.15
CA SER A 104 -2.33 28.39 -6.98
C SER A 104 -3.65 29.16 -7.09
N LEU A 105 -4.18 29.69 -5.99
CA LEU A 105 -5.41 30.49 -5.98
C LEU A 105 -5.21 31.82 -6.72
N THR A 106 -4.04 32.47 -6.59
CA THR A 106 -3.74 33.70 -7.31
C THR A 106 -3.75 33.49 -8.82
N ILE A 107 -3.10 32.40 -9.30
CA ILE A 107 -3.11 32.05 -10.73
C ILE A 107 -4.55 31.84 -11.22
N LEU A 108 -5.37 31.14 -10.45
CA LEU A 108 -6.77 30.88 -10.80
C LEU A 108 -7.57 32.19 -10.91
N VAL A 109 -7.47 33.08 -9.92
CA VAL A 109 -8.16 34.37 -9.90
C VAL A 109 -7.73 35.25 -11.09
N VAL A 110 -6.43 35.29 -11.39
CA VAL A 110 -5.90 36.07 -12.55
C VAL A 110 -6.49 35.53 -13.86
N ILE A 111 -6.53 34.22 -14.06
CA ILE A 111 -7.07 33.62 -15.30
C ILE A 111 -8.55 33.90 -15.44
N ILE A 112 -9.35 33.76 -14.37
CA ILE A 112 -10.79 34.06 -14.38
C ILE A 112 -11.01 35.57 -14.72
N SER A 113 -10.22 36.45 -14.11
CA SER A 113 -10.31 37.88 -14.38
C SER A 113 -9.98 38.22 -15.83
N ILE A 114 -8.93 37.63 -16.41
CA ILE A 114 -8.55 37.84 -17.81
C ILE A 114 -9.61 37.26 -18.77
N SER A 115 -10.17 36.10 -18.43
CA SER A 115 -11.25 35.46 -19.21
C SER A 115 -12.49 36.35 -19.29
N THR A 116 -12.84 37.08 -18.22
CA THR A 116 -13.97 38.03 -18.19
C THR A 116 -13.79 39.19 -19.16
N LEU A 117 -12.57 39.58 -19.48
CA LEU A 117 -12.27 40.60 -20.48
C LEU A 117 -12.53 40.11 -21.92
N GLY A 118 -12.81 38.81 -22.12
CA GLY A 118 -13.02 38.21 -23.45
C GLY A 118 -11.73 37.71 -24.09
N VAL A 119 -10.61 37.66 -23.35
CA VAL A 119 -9.37 37.05 -23.83
C VAL A 119 -9.51 35.53 -23.83
N ASN A 120 -9.10 34.90 -24.92
CA ASN A 120 -9.09 33.45 -25.01
C ASN A 120 -8.06 32.85 -24.06
N THR A 121 -8.53 32.27 -22.97
CA THR A 121 -7.69 31.63 -21.92
C THR A 121 -7.48 30.14 -22.13
N THR A 122 -7.95 29.55 -23.25
CA THR A 122 -7.88 28.10 -23.53
C THR A 122 -6.44 27.57 -23.47
N SER A 123 -5.49 28.30 -24.06
CA SER A 123 -4.06 27.91 -24.02
C SER A 123 -3.48 27.95 -22.61
N LEU A 124 -3.88 28.95 -21.79
CA LEU A 124 -3.46 29.05 -20.40
C LEU A 124 -4.09 27.92 -19.56
N ALA A 125 -5.35 27.59 -19.80
CA ALA A 125 -6.03 26.48 -19.15
C ALA A 125 -5.36 25.15 -19.52
N ALA A 126 -5.00 24.94 -20.79
CA ALA A 126 -4.26 23.76 -21.23
C ALA A 126 -2.88 23.64 -20.57
N LEU A 127 -2.14 24.75 -20.45
CA LEU A 127 -0.86 24.80 -19.77
C LEU A 127 -0.98 24.48 -18.28
N LEU A 128 -2.01 25.03 -17.61
CA LEU A 128 -2.29 24.71 -16.21
C LEU A 128 -2.70 23.25 -16.02
N ALA A 129 -3.49 22.68 -16.93
CA ALA A 129 -3.87 21.28 -16.89
C ALA A 129 -2.63 20.37 -17.03
N ALA A 130 -1.72 20.68 -17.98
CA ALA A 130 -0.47 19.95 -18.14
C ALA A 130 0.45 20.08 -16.91
N GLY A 131 0.60 21.26 -16.37
CA GLY A 131 1.35 21.51 -15.13
C GLY A 131 0.73 20.82 -13.92
N GLY A 132 -0.60 20.87 -13.79
CA GLY A 132 -1.34 20.16 -12.75
C GLY A 132 -1.20 18.65 -12.83
N MET A 133 -1.22 18.07 -14.04
CA MET A 133 -0.96 16.66 -14.28
C MET A 133 0.47 16.28 -13.86
N ALA A 134 1.48 17.07 -14.22
CA ALA A 134 2.86 16.81 -13.82
C ALA A 134 3.04 16.83 -12.29
N VAL A 135 2.45 17.81 -11.60
CA VAL A 135 2.45 17.87 -10.12
C VAL A 135 1.68 16.70 -9.53
N GLY A 136 0.51 16.33 -10.09
CA GLY A 136 -0.29 15.20 -9.65
C GLY A 136 0.47 13.88 -9.75
N MET A 137 1.17 13.64 -10.86
CA MET A 137 2.03 12.46 -11.02
C MET A 137 3.20 12.45 -10.02
N ALA A 138 3.84 13.59 -9.78
CA ALA A 138 4.92 13.71 -8.80
C ALA A 138 4.46 13.42 -7.37
N LEU A 139 3.22 13.77 -7.01
CA LEU A 139 2.63 13.55 -5.68
C LEU A 139 1.86 12.23 -5.55
N SER A 140 1.72 11.45 -6.63
CA SER A 140 0.87 10.25 -6.65
C SER A 140 1.22 9.24 -5.56
N GLY A 141 2.52 9.00 -5.30
CA GLY A 141 2.98 8.11 -4.23
C GLY A 141 2.57 8.59 -2.83
N THR A 142 2.59 9.89 -2.59
CA THR A 142 2.15 10.46 -1.30
C THR A 142 0.65 10.30 -1.11
N VAL A 143 -0.13 10.57 -2.16
CA VAL A 143 -1.59 10.38 -2.17
C VAL A 143 -1.95 8.91 -1.98
N GLN A 144 -1.22 8.00 -2.63
CA GLN A 144 -1.40 6.56 -2.46
C GLN A 144 -1.15 6.11 -1.02
N ASN A 145 -0.09 6.62 -0.37
CA ASN A 145 0.18 6.32 1.03
C ASN A 145 -0.90 6.87 1.97
N PHE A 146 -1.38 8.06 1.71
CA PHE A 146 -2.49 8.67 2.46
C PHE A 146 -3.79 7.85 2.32
N ALA A 147 -4.17 7.49 1.10
CA ALA A 147 -5.34 6.67 0.83
C ALA A 147 -5.20 5.28 1.47
N GLY A 148 -4.02 4.63 1.35
CA GLY A 148 -3.70 3.38 2.01
C GLY A 148 -3.83 3.47 3.53
N GLY A 149 -3.35 4.56 4.14
CA GLY A 149 -3.49 4.79 5.58
C GLY A 149 -4.95 4.90 6.02
N ILE A 150 -5.78 5.63 5.28
CA ILE A 150 -7.23 5.70 5.55
C ILE A 150 -7.86 4.31 5.47
N MET A 151 -7.52 3.52 4.44
CA MET A 151 -8.03 2.16 4.29
C MET A 151 -7.62 1.26 5.47
N LEU A 152 -6.34 1.27 5.87
CA LEU A 152 -5.86 0.49 7.00
C LEU A 152 -6.54 0.88 8.31
N LEU A 153 -6.75 2.17 8.55
CA LEU A 153 -7.44 2.66 9.76
C LEU A 153 -8.95 2.37 9.77
N ALA A 154 -9.60 2.36 8.59
CA ALA A 154 -11.02 2.07 8.44
C ALA A 154 -11.33 0.57 8.55
N PHE A 155 -10.64 -0.26 7.77
CA PHE A 155 -10.90 -1.71 7.70
C PHE A 155 -10.15 -2.51 8.76
N LYS A 156 -9.06 -1.98 9.32
CA LYS A 156 -8.26 -2.57 10.39
C LYS A 156 -7.89 -4.03 10.15
N PRO A 157 -7.23 -4.38 9.05
CA PRO A 157 -6.76 -5.75 8.80
C PRO A 157 -5.77 -6.22 9.88
N PHE A 158 -5.13 -5.28 10.56
CA PHE A 158 -4.32 -5.47 11.76
C PHE A 158 -4.47 -4.25 12.68
N LYS A 159 -3.98 -4.38 13.92
CA LYS A 159 -4.01 -3.33 14.96
C LYS A 159 -2.62 -3.12 15.54
N ALA A 160 -2.41 -2.00 16.23
CA ALA A 160 -1.23 -1.82 17.07
C ALA A 160 -1.18 -2.95 18.11
N GLY A 161 -0.02 -3.57 18.24
CA GLY A 161 0.21 -4.74 19.06
C GLY A 161 0.19 -6.07 18.32
N ASP A 162 -0.44 -6.18 17.13
CA ASP A 162 -0.40 -7.37 16.30
C ASP A 162 1.01 -7.60 15.74
N PHE A 163 1.37 -8.87 15.56
CA PHE A 163 2.58 -9.25 14.83
C PHE A 163 2.18 -9.58 13.38
N ILE A 164 2.75 -8.83 12.46
CA ILE A 164 2.44 -8.97 11.03
C ILE A 164 3.70 -9.23 10.20
N GLU A 165 3.47 -9.81 9.04
CA GLU A 165 4.47 -10.03 8.02
C GLU A 165 3.94 -9.42 6.72
N ALA A 166 4.66 -8.45 6.19
CA ALA A 166 4.26 -7.70 5.00
C ALA A 166 5.49 -7.08 4.33
N GLN A 167 5.48 -6.99 3.00
CA GLN A 167 6.57 -6.40 2.22
C GLN A 167 7.97 -6.99 2.54
N GLY A 168 8.03 -8.30 2.85
CA GLY A 168 9.28 -8.98 3.22
C GLY A 168 9.81 -8.60 4.61
N GLN A 169 9.06 -7.87 5.40
CA GLN A 169 9.39 -7.50 6.77
C GLN A 169 8.41 -8.13 7.75
N SER A 170 8.90 -8.52 8.93
CA SER A 170 8.08 -9.07 10.00
C SER A 170 8.34 -8.33 11.31
N GLY A 171 7.27 -8.08 12.08
CA GLY A 171 7.39 -7.38 13.34
C GLY A 171 6.06 -7.05 13.99
N LYS A 172 6.16 -6.58 15.24
CA LYS A 172 5.02 -6.11 16.01
C LYS A 172 4.66 -4.69 15.58
N VAL A 173 3.40 -4.45 15.23
CA VAL A 173 2.90 -3.11 14.90
C VAL A 173 2.98 -2.20 16.12
N ILE A 174 3.78 -1.13 16.03
CA ILE A 174 3.86 -0.10 17.07
C ILE A 174 2.69 0.87 16.90
N GLU A 175 2.58 1.44 15.69
CA GLU A 175 1.57 2.43 15.35
C GLU A 175 1.26 2.44 13.85
N VAL A 176 0.06 2.86 13.52
CA VAL A 176 -0.39 3.12 12.15
C VAL A 176 -0.64 4.61 12.02
N ASN A 177 0.25 5.30 11.30
CA ASN A 177 0.12 6.72 10.97
C ASN A 177 -0.67 6.89 9.66
N ILE A 178 -0.91 8.13 9.26
CA ILE A 178 -1.68 8.44 8.05
C ILE A 178 -0.97 7.93 6.78
N THR A 179 0.37 8.02 6.71
CA THR A 179 1.15 7.70 5.51
C THR A 179 2.01 6.46 5.65
N SER A 180 2.26 6.01 6.89
CA SER A 180 3.17 4.90 7.18
C SER A 180 2.76 4.12 8.42
N THR A 181 3.14 2.85 8.46
CA THR A 181 3.01 1.96 9.62
C THR A 181 4.40 1.62 10.15
N LYS A 182 4.58 1.66 11.48
CA LYS A 182 5.84 1.30 12.13
C LYS A 182 5.75 -0.09 12.74
N LEU A 183 6.74 -0.91 12.44
CA LEU A 183 6.91 -2.25 13.00
C LEU A 183 8.15 -2.28 13.91
N LEU A 184 8.08 -3.03 14.99
CA LEU A 184 9.21 -3.42 15.82
C LEU A 184 9.56 -4.88 15.48
N THR A 185 10.73 -5.10 14.94
CA THR A 185 11.22 -6.45 14.64
C THR A 185 11.64 -7.19 15.92
N THR A 186 11.81 -8.50 15.82
CA THR A 186 12.23 -9.35 16.97
C THR A 186 13.65 -9.01 17.47
N ASP A 187 14.48 -8.43 16.62
CA ASP A 187 15.83 -7.94 16.96
C ASP A 187 15.83 -6.44 17.34
N ASN A 188 14.65 -5.91 17.75
CA ASN A 188 14.45 -4.55 18.28
C ASN A 188 14.76 -3.40 17.30
N ARG A 189 14.63 -3.63 15.99
CA ARG A 189 14.71 -2.56 14.98
C ARG A 189 13.33 -2.01 14.67
N VAL A 190 13.24 -0.71 14.37
CA VAL A 190 12.03 -0.08 13.90
C VAL A 190 12.05 -0.04 12.36
N VAL A 191 11.08 -0.70 11.75
CA VAL A 191 10.87 -0.67 10.29
C VAL A 191 9.66 0.20 9.99
N ILE A 192 9.80 1.12 9.05
CA ILE A 192 8.74 2.03 8.61
C ILE A 192 8.29 1.60 7.22
N LEU A 193 7.04 1.16 7.12
CA LEU A 193 6.44 0.70 5.87
C LEU A 193 5.45 1.75 5.33
N PRO A 194 5.54 2.13 4.03
CA PRO A 194 4.57 3.00 3.40
C PRO A 194 3.19 2.33 3.34
N ASN A 195 2.14 3.04 3.75
CA ASN A 195 0.79 2.49 3.82
C ASN A 195 0.21 2.11 2.45
N GLY A 196 0.61 2.79 1.37
CA GLY A 196 0.20 2.44 0.02
C GLY A 196 0.67 1.05 -0.40
N ALA A 197 1.91 0.69 -0.05
CA ALA A 197 2.44 -0.65 -0.30
C ALA A 197 1.74 -1.70 0.56
N LEU A 198 1.44 -1.39 1.83
CA LEU A 198 0.72 -2.28 2.73
C LEU A 198 -0.71 -2.53 2.26
N SER A 199 -1.46 -1.47 1.90
CA SER A 199 -2.87 -1.60 1.52
C SER A 199 -3.09 -2.37 0.22
N ASN A 200 -2.10 -2.34 -0.68
CA ASN A 200 -2.15 -3.02 -1.99
C ASN A 200 -1.43 -4.36 -2.00
N GLY A 201 -0.71 -4.72 -0.93
CA GLY A 201 0.07 -5.94 -0.82
C GLY A 201 -0.60 -7.01 0.04
N THR A 202 0.07 -8.17 0.10
CA THR A 202 -0.32 -9.24 1.03
C THR A 202 0.13 -8.88 2.44
N ILE A 203 -0.78 -9.02 3.40
CA ILE A 203 -0.52 -8.86 4.83
C ILE A 203 -0.83 -10.17 5.50
N ASN A 204 0.18 -10.80 6.10
CA ASN A 204 0.02 -11.97 6.94
C ASN A 204 -0.05 -11.51 8.41
N ASN A 205 -1.25 -11.50 8.99
CA ASN A 205 -1.44 -11.14 10.39
C ASN A 205 -1.35 -12.41 11.26
N ILE A 206 -0.19 -12.61 11.87
CA ILE A 206 0.16 -13.81 12.61
C ILE A 206 -0.59 -13.90 13.95
N THR A 207 -0.80 -12.77 14.62
CA THR A 207 -1.47 -12.69 15.93
C THR A 207 -2.90 -12.19 15.87
N GLY A 208 -3.39 -11.91 14.68
CA GLY A 208 -4.77 -11.45 14.47
C GLY A 208 -5.83 -12.48 14.90
N ARG A 209 -5.43 -13.75 15.04
CA ARG A 209 -6.25 -14.81 15.61
C ARG A 209 -5.63 -15.33 16.91
N PRO A 210 -6.45 -15.67 17.91
CA PRO A 210 -5.96 -16.11 19.23
C PRO A 210 -5.36 -17.51 19.22
N LEU A 211 -5.68 -18.32 18.21
CA LEU A 211 -5.25 -19.72 18.08
C LEU A 211 -4.41 -19.90 16.84
N ARG A 212 -3.35 -20.69 16.98
CA ARG A 212 -2.44 -21.02 15.89
C ARG A 212 -2.13 -22.52 15.89
N ARG A 213 -2.03 -23.09 14.69
CA ARG A 213 -1.59 -24.46 14.53
C ARG A 213 -0.07 -24.49 14.42
N VAL A 214 0.56 -25.27 15.28
CA VAL A 214 1.98 -25.62 15.19
C VAL A 214 2.12 -26.87 14.36
N GLU A 215 3.16 -26.95 13.56
CA GLU A 215 3.48 -28.12 12.73
C GLU A 215 4.96 -28.46 12.90
N TRP A 216 5.24 -29.72 13.16
CA TRP A 216 6.59 -30.26 13.24
C TRP A 216 6.74 -31.39 12.22
N GLU A 217 7.95 -31.60 11.79
CA GLU A 217 8.36 -32.75 11.01
C GLU A 217 9.35 -33.57 11.84
N VAL A 218 9.00 -34.84 12.09
CA VAL A 218 9.81 -35.76 12.88
C VAL A 218 10.26 -36.89 11.96
N SER A 219 11.55 -36.92 11.64
CA SER A 219 12.15 -37.94 10.78
C SER A 219 12.80 -39.03 11.61
N VAL A 220 12.44 -40.28 11.37
CA VAL A 220 12.99 -41.47 12.05
C VAL A 220 13.51 -42.48 11.03
N SER A 221 14.40 -43.38 11.47
CA SER A 221 15.02 -44.38 10.64
C SER A 221 13.99 -45.37 10.08
N TYR A 222 14.27 -45.97 8.94
CA TYR A 222 13.53 -47.11 8.44
C TYR A 222 13.58 -48.30 9.42
N GLY A 223 12.57 -49.16 9.35
CA GLY A 223 12.48 -50.37 10.21
C GLY A 223 11.76 -50.14 11.54
N VAL A 224 11.42 -48.90 11.91
CA VAL A 224 10.59 -48.64 13.10
C VAL A 224 9.13 -49.01 12.86
N ASP A 225 8.43 -49.45 13.90
CA ASP A 225 6.97 -49.62 13.84
C ASP A 225 6.31 -48.23 13.76
N ALA A 226 5.78 -47.92 12.58
CA ALA A 226 5.15 -46.64 12.32
C ALA A 226 3.91 -46.36 13.18
N ALA A 227 3.15 -47.43 13.56
CA ALA A 227 1.97 -47.28 14.41
C ALA A 227 2.39 -46.94 15.85
N ALA A 228 3.38 -47.66 16.37
CA ALA A 228 3.94 -47.42 17.69
C ALA A 228 4.62 -46.03 17.77
N CYS A 229 5.40 -45.61 16.76
CA CYS A 229 6.01 -44.30 16.68
C CYS A 229 4.97 -43.16 16.67
N LYS A 230 3.93 -43.31 15.87
CA LYS A 230 2.79 -42.34 15.83
C LYS A 230 2.14 -42.22 17.21
N LYS A 231 1.94 -43.33 17.93
CA LYS A 231 1.36 -43.32 19.28
C LYS A 231 2.28 -42.60 20.28
N ALA A 232 3.57 -42.88 20.25
CA ALA A 232 4.55 -42.24 21.11
C ALA A 232 4.61 -40.71 20.90
N ILE A 233 4.64 -40.27 19.63
CA ILE A 233 4.59 -38.84 19.30
C ILE A 233 3.31 -38.20 19.83
N LEU A 234 2.14 -38.84 19.66
CA LEU A 234 0.86 -38.34 20.17
C LEU A 234 0.84 -38.23 21.69
N GLU A 235 1.44 -39.16 22.41
CA GLU A 235 1.56 -39.13 23.87
C GLU A 235 2.40 -37.97 24.35
N ILE A 236 3.55 -37.70 23.69
CA ILE A 236 4.38 -36.54 23.96
C ILE A 236 3.61 -35.25 23.76
N VAL A 237 2.92 -35.08 22.63
CA VAL A 237 2.15 -33.88 22.30
C VAL A 237 0.99 -33.66 23.28
N ASN A 238 0.22 -34.71 23.58
CA ASN A 238 -0.94 -34.62 24.46
C ASN A 238 -0.58 -34.38 25.94
N SER A 239 0.65 -34.71 26.34
CA SER A 239 1.14 -34.43 27.71
C SER A 239 1.53 -32.97 27.94
N ASP A 240 1.65 -32.18 26.88
CA ASP A 240 1.98 -30.74 27.01
C ASP A 240 0.75 -29.92 27.39
N LYS A 241 0.86 -29.14 28.45
CA LYS A 241 -0.24 -28.37 29.06
C LYS A 241 -0.73 -27.21 28.18
N GLN A 242 0.11 -26.72 27.26
CA GLN A 242 -0.23 -25.59 26.39
C GLN A 242 -0.81 -26.05 25.06
N VAL A 243 -0.72 -27.34 24.74
CA VAL A 243 -1.43 -27.93 23.60
C VAL A 243 -2.92 -28.02 23.95
N LEU A 244 -3.74 -27.48 23.09
CA LEU A 244 -5.18 -27.44 23.29
C LEU A 244 -5.83 -28.75 22.85
N PRO A 245 -6.51 -29.49 23.75
CA PRO A 245 -7.19 -30.74 23.41
C PRO A 245 -8.48 -30.46 22.61
N ALA A 246 -8.94 -31.47 21.85
CA ALA A 246 -10.18 -31.37 21.06
C ALA A 246 -11.43 -31.09 21.92
N SER A 247 -11.38 -31.47 23.21
CA SER A 247 -12.46 -31.23 24.18
C SER A 247 -12.52 -29.77 24.69
N THR A 248 -11.65 -28.90 24.19
CA THR A 248 -11.58 -27.49 24.63
C THR A 248 -12.88 -26.76 24.34
N ASN A 249 -13.49 -26.19 25.40
CA ASN A 249 -14.68 -25.37 25.24
C ASN A 249 -14.32 -24.00 24.67
N MET A 250 -14.61 -23.81 23.39
CA MET A 250 -14.27 -22.59 22.64
C MET A 250 -14.89 -21.33 23.22
N ALA A 251 -16.13 -21.40 23.71
CA ALA A 251 -16.80 -20.25 24.33
C ALA A 251 -16.11 -19.81 25.63
N LYS A 252 -15.66 -20.76 26.44
CA LYS A 252 -14.89 -20.50 27.67
C LYS A 252 -13.51 -19.95 27.33
N LEU A 253 -12.84 -20.52 26.33
CA LEU A 253 -11.52 -20.07 25.87
C LEU A 253 -11.57 -18.64 25.34
N TYR A 254 -12.51 -18.30 24.46
CA TYR A 254 -12.65 -16.95 23.93
C TYR A 254 -12.97 -15.93 25.04
N LYS A 255 -13.75 -16.31 26.04
CA LYS A 255 -14.01 -15.47 27.22
C LYS A 255 -12.75 -15.25 28.05
N GLN A 256 -11.94 -16.27 28.27
CA GLN A 256 -10.66 -16.18 28.98
C GLN A 256 -9.66 -15.27 28.26
N LEU A 257 -9.63 -15.33 26.93
CA LEU A 257 -8.77 -14.50 26.07
C LEU A 257 -9.32 -13.09 25.85
N ASN A 258 -10.43 -12.73 26.52
CA ASN A 258 -11.09 -11.41 26.44
C ASN A 258 -11.39 -10.95 24.99
N ILE A 259 -11.73 -11.91 24.13
CA ILE A 259 -12.04 -11.66 22.72
C ILE A 259 -13.50 -11.22 22.61
N SER A 260 -13.71 -10.00 22.13
CA SER A 260 -15.06 -9.45 22.00
C SER A 260 -15.86 -10.19 20.91
N LYS A 261 -17.19 -10.25 21.10
CA LYS A 261 -18.10 -10.79 20.06
C LYS A 261 -17.94 -10.08 18.71
N TYR A 262 -17.56 -8.82 18.71
CA TYR A 262 -17.31 -8.02 17.53
C TYR A 262 -16.06 -8.51 16.75
N GLN A 263 -14.99 -8.88 17.46
CA GLN A 263 -13.79 -9.46 16.86
C GLN A 263 -14.06 -10.84 16.24
N LEU A 264 -14.97 -11.61 16.83
CA LEU A 264 -15.41 -12.91 16.31
C LEU A 264 -16.35 -12.78 15.10
N SER A 265 -17.18 -11.70 15.04
CA SER A 265 -18.11 -11.46 13.94
C SER A 265 -17.47 -10.84 12.69
N THR A 266 -16.42 -10.04 12.87
CA THR A 266 -15.70 -9.41 11.75
C THR A 266 -14.84 -10.41 10.98
N VAL A 267 -14.56 -11.56 11.56
CA VAL A 267 -13.82 -12.66 10.95
C VAL A 267 -14.78 -13.84 10.80
N ASN A 268 -15.38 -14.00 9.63
CA ASN A 268 -16.36 -15.02 9.25
C ASN A 268 -15.90 -16.49 9.44
N TYR A 269 -14.95 -16.76 10.34
CA TYR A 269 -14.44 -18.08 10.65
C TYR A 269 -14.50 -18.34 12.16
N LYS A 270 -15.67 -18.68 12.61
CA LYS A 270 -15.89 -19.23 13.96
C LYS A 270 -15.35 -20.65 13.95
N MET A 271 -14.28 -20.88 14.68
CA MET A 271 -13.79 -22.22 14.94
C MET A 271 -14.71 -22.84 16.00
N ASP A 272 -15.57 -23.75 15.61
CA ASP A 272 -16.58 -24.34 16.52
C ASP A 272 -15.94 -25.37 17.44
N ALA A 273 -14.85 -26.03 17.01
CA ALA A 273 -14.07 -26.99 17.80
C ALA A 273 -12.60 -26.95 17.40
N ILE A 274 -11.73 -27.27 18.33
CA ILE A 274 -10.29 -27.48 18.06
C ILE A 274 -10.11 -28.92 17.58
N PRO A 275 -9.47 -29.16 16.41
CA PRO A 275 -9.08 -30.48 16.01
C PRO A 275 -8.09 -31.09 17.01
N ALA A 276 -8.24 -32.39 17.28
CA ALA A 276 -7.28 -33.14 18.08
C ALA A 276 -5.87 -33.04 17.49
N PRO A 277 -4.82 -33.17 18.31
CA PRO A 277 -3.47 -33.33 17.81
C PRO A 277 -3.41 -34.47 16.79
N PHE A 278 -2.73 -34.24 15.70
CA PHE A 278 -2.72 -35.13 14.54
C PHE A 278 -1.27 -35.52 14.19
N VAL A 279 -1.06 -36.81 13.99
CA VAL A 279 0.22 -37.37 13.52
C VAL A 279 -0.04 -38.29 12.35
N ALA A 280 0.67 -38.11 11.25
CA ALA A 280 0.61 -38.98 10.08
C ALA A 280 1.98 -39.11 9.44
N LEU A 281 2.20 -40.22 8.75
CA LEU A 281 3.35 -40.40 7.88
C LEU A 281 3.19 -39.43 6.70
N LYS A 282 4.17 -38.54 6.54
CA LYS A 282 4.18 -37.48 5.51
C LYS A 282 4.90 -37.94 4.25
N SER A 283 6.09 -38.50 4.40
CA SER A 283 6.94 -38.88 3.28
C SER A 283 7.85 -40.05 3.62
N LEU A 284 8.21 -40.82 2.58
CA LEU A 284 9.26 -41.83 2.58
C LEU A 284 10.43 -41.24 1.79
N ASN A 285 11.53 -40.93 2.48
CA ASN A 285 12.70 -40.29 1.89
C ASN A 285 13.80 -41.35 1.65
N ALA A 286 14.93 -40.96 1.09
CA ALA A 286 16.03 -41.89 0.79
C ALA A 286 16.57 -42.59 2.03
N ASN A 287 16.63 -41.92 3.19
CA ASN A 287 17.25 -42.42 4.39
C ASN A 287 16.32 -42.47 5.63
N ASP A 288 15.12 -41.90 5.54
CA ASP A 288 14.20 -41.75 6.67
C ASP A 288 12.74 -41.81 6.25
N ILE A 289 11.90 -41.98 7.24
CA ILE A 289 10.45 -41.77 7.15
C ILE A 289 10.11 -40.52 7.99
N THR A 290 9.37 -39.59 7.39
CA THR A 290 9.02 -38.31 8.07
C THR A 290 7.56 -38.34 8.50
N PHE A 291 7.30 -38.08 9.78
CA PHE A 291 5.98 -37.87 10.31
C PHE A 291 5.70 -36.34 10.37
N VAL A 292 4.49 -35.94 9.96
CA VAL A 292 3.94 -34.63 10.23
C VAL A 292 3.15 -34.65 11.52
N VAL A 293 3.43 -33.70 12.41
CA VAL A 293 2.77 -33.56 13.71
C VAL A 293 2.09 -32.20 13.74
N ARG A 294 0.80 -32.17 14.08
CA ARG A 294 0.01 -30.91 14.10
C ARG A 294 -0.73 -30.79 15.41
N ALA A 295 -0.58 -29.64 16.06
CA ALA A 295 -1.32 -29.33 17.27
C ALA A 295 -1.75 -27.86 17.30
N TRP A 296 -2.81 -27.55 18.04
CA TRP A 296 -3.30 -26.20 18.21
C TRP A 296 -2.90 -25.66 19.57
N VAL A 297 -2.44 -24.39 19.56
CA VAL A 297 -2.00 -23.67 20.75
C VAL A 297 -2.54 -22.23 20.71
N GLN A 298 -2.43 -21.49 21.82
CA GLN A 298 -2.61 -20.06 21.79
C GLN A 298 -1.50 -19.41 20.96
N ALA A 299 -1.83 -18.35 20.23
CA ALA A 299 -0.87 -17.70 19.34
C ALA A 299 0.35 -17.13 20.10
N SER A 300 0.16 -16.73 21.37
CA SER A 300 1.24 -16.29 22.27
C SER A 300 2.25 -17.39 22.58
N ASP A 301 1.80 -18.64 22.64
CA ASP A 301 2.58 -19.78 23.13
C ASP A 301 3.24 -20.56 21.98
N TYR A 302 3.06 -20.07 20.74
CA TYR A 302 3.49 -20.80 19.54
C TYR A 302 4.96 -21.20 19.56
N TRP A 303 5.86 -20.26 19.82
CA TRP A 303 7.29 -20.51 19.78
C TRP A 303 7.77 -21.31 20.99
N ASP A 304 7.20 -21.05 22.17
CA ASP A 304 7.54 -21.80 23.39
C ASP A 304 7.17 -23.27 23.25
N VAL A 305 5.98 -23.56 22.71
CA VAL A 305 5.54 -24.94 22.47
C VAL A 305 6.34 -25.56 21.33
N PHE A 306 6.61 -24.80 20.26
CA PHE A 306 7.36 -25.30 19.11
C PHE A 306 8.73 -25.83 19.55
N PHE A 307 9.54 -25.01 20.22
CA PHE A 307 10.89 -25.39 20.62
C PHE A 307 10.89 -26.46 21.71
N ARG A 308 10.01 -26.34 22.69
CA ARG A 308 9.93 -27.33 23.78
C ARG A 308 9.54 -28.72 23.27
N LEU A 309 8.54 -28.84 22.41
CA LEU A 309 8.17 -30.14 21.85
C LEU A 309 9.22 -30.66 20.87
N GLN A 310 9.90 -29.80 20.11
CA GLN A 310 11.03 -30.19 19.28
C GLN A 310 12.12 -30.86 20.11
N GLU A 311 12.47 -30.28 21.27
CA GLU A 311 13.45 -30.84 22.21
C GLU A 311 12.95 -32.15 22.83
N ARG A 312 11.69 -32.22 23.20
CA ARG A 312 11.08 -33.43 23.77
C ARG A 312 11.03 -34.57 22.76
N PHE A 313 10.75 -34.32 21.50
CA PHE A 313 10.87 -35.38 20.47
C PHE A 313 12.29 -35.91 20.40
N TYR A 314 13.29 -35.03 20.42
CA TYR A 314 14.70 -35.42 20.40
C TYR A 314 15.10 -36.26 21.62
N THR A 315 14.60 -35.95 22.80
CA THR A 315 15.01 -36.58 24.04
C THR A 315 14.18 -37.83 24.40
N GLU A 316 12.88 -37.84 24.06
CA GLU A 316 11.95 -38.87 24.53
C GLU A 316 11.69 -39.99 23.51
N LEU A 317 11.93 -39.79 22.20
CA LEU A 317 11.72 -40.82 21.18
C LEU A 317 12.82 -41.90 21.16
N PRO A 318 14.11 -41.57 21.22
CA PRO A 318 15.18 -42.59 21.14
C PRO A 318 15.12 -43.65 22.26
N PRO A 319 14.85 -43.29 23.54
CA PRO A 319 14.70 -44.30 24.61
C PRO A 319 13.55 -45.29 24.39
N GLN A 320 12.57 -44.93 23.57
CA GLN A 320 11.43 -45.76 23.19
C GLN A 320 11.72 -46.62 21.95
N GLY A 321 12.95 -46.58 21.41
CA GLY A 321 13.38 -47.37 20.25
C GLY A 321 13.17 -46.65 18.89
N PHE A 322 12.78 -45.38 18.90
CA PHE A 322 12.59 -44.58 17.66
C PHE A 322 13.81 -43.71 17.40
N THR A 323 14.81 -44.28 16.71
CA THR A 323 16.05 -43.60 16.40
C THR A 323 15.92 -42.63 15.22
N PHE A 324 16.65 -41.52 15.27
CA PHE A 324 16.72 -40.61 14.15
C PHE A 324 17.61 -41.17 13.04
N ALA A 325 17.26 -40.82 11.79
CA ALA A 325 17.99 -41.31 10.64
C ALA A 325 19.32 -40.59 10.48
N TYR A 326 20.32 -41.36 10.09
CA TYR A 326 21.59 -40.86 9.56
C TYR A 326 21.65 -41.19 8.06
N PRO A 327 22.47 -40.46 7.28
CA PRO A 327 22.72 -40.85 5.90
C PRO A 327 23.26 -42.26 5.82
N HIS A 328 22.59 -43.15 5.07
CA HIS A 328 23.00 -44.53 4.87
C HIS A 328 23.56 -44.70 3.48
N VAL A 329 24.65 -45.46 3.37
CA VAL A 329 25.23 -45.91 2.10
C VAL A 329 25.34 -47.41 2.15
N ASP A 330 24.69 -48.10 1.25
CA ASP A 330 24.84 -49.54 1.09
C ASP A 330 26.13 -49.82 0.28
N VAL A 331 27.10 -50.41 0.89
CA VAL A 331 28.35 -50.79 0.27
C VAL A 331 28.36 -52.29 0.00
N THR A 332 28.20 -52.66 -1.27
CA THR A 332 28.40 -54.05 -1.71
C THR A 332 29.86 -54.29 -2.03
N MET A 333 30.54 -55.06 -1.20
CA MET A 333 31.89 -55.50 -1.51
C MET A 333 31.83 -56.63 -2.51
N LEU A 334 32.27 -56.39 -3.70
CA LEU A 334 32.51 -57.44 -4.66
C LEU A 334 33.79 -58.18 -4.28
N THR A 335 33.69 -59.39 -3.76
CA THR A 335 34.84 -60.30 -3.61
C THR A 335 35.29 -60.68 -5.02
N PRO A 336 36.57 -60.52 -5.39
CA PRO A 336 37.04 -61.00 -6.65
C PRO A 336 36.78 -62.52 -6.78
N SER A 337 36.13 -62.93 -7.81
CA SER A 337 35.95 -64.37 -8.10
C SER A 337 37.34 -64.96 -8.25
N SER A 338 37.60 -66.02 -7.44
CA SER A 338 38.87 -66.76 -7.43
C SER A 338 38.99 -67.67 -8.70
N ASN A 339 38.60 -67.20 -9.85
CA ASN A 339 38.88 -67.80 -11.15
C ASN A 339 39.92 -66.96 -11.89
N GLU A 340 41.19 -66.92 -11.34
CA GLU A 340 42.30 -66.77 -12.25
C GLU A 340 42.47 -68.05 -13.03
N PRO A 341 42.48 -68.03 -14.37
CA PRO A 341 42.92 -69.18 -15.13
C PRO A 341 44.42 -69.37 -14.85
N ASN A 342 44.76 -70.53 -14.28
CA ASN A 342 46.11 -71.00 -14.11
C ASN A 342 46.82 -70.97 -15.45
N LEU A 343 47.60 -69.95 -15.75
CA LEU A 343 48.54 -69.93 -16.84
C LEU A 343 49.74 -70.72 -16.37
N GLY A 344 49.59 -72.08 -16.44
CA GLY A 344 50.69 -73.03 -16.29
C GLY A 344 51.50 -73.07 -17.58
N ASP A 345 52.79 -72.96 -17.43
CA ASP A 345 53.97 -73.34 -18.22
C ASP A 345 53.93 -73.34 -19.76
#